data_d8d7d4f5932cbaa710d4ee35b3de8515
#
_entry.id   d8d7d4f5932cbaa710d4ee35b3de8515
#
_cell.length_a   1.000
_cell.length_b   1.000
_cell.length_c   1.000
_cell.angle_alpha   90.00
_cell.angle_beta   90.00
_cell.angle_gamma   90.00
#
_symmetry.space_group_name_H-M   'P 1'
#
loop_
_entity.id
_entity.type
_entity.pdbx_description
1 polymer ?
#
loop_
_entity_poly.entity_id
_entity_poly.type
_entity_poly.pdbx_seq_one_letter_code
_entity_poly.pdbx_strand_id
1 'polypeptide(L)'
;YAKMPEGTEEEKIAKKVAGQHLAEMESEADNDLLDITALIGGLYTLDETALAEAGRHYLAEYLAMKEIRKINAQADEFEKNGKSAKAGEVKKKIPELQKKVQAELAEIDKIRDNCKKDEDFEKYEVQKDDGINLANLTDAEMRYLRRDLQLIFQDPYSSLNPRMTVGQIIGEGLMAHNIFKKGDPKMQDYIMEIMEKCGLASYFIHRYPHQFSGGQRQRIGIARSLAVHPKFVVCDEAVSALDVSIQSQIINLLLDLKEQNHESEADHCR
;
A
#
# COMPACT_ATOMS: atom_id res chain seq x y z
N TYR A 1 -13.03 -35.49 -16.63
CA TYR A 1 -13.90 -35.10 -17.77
C TYR A 1 -14.35 -36.29 -18.62
N ALA A 2 -13.60 -37.37 -18.74
CA ALA A 2 -13.88 -38.51 -19.64
C ALA A 2 -14.98 -39.49 -19.18
N LYS A 3 -15.71 -39.21 -18.09
CA LYS A 3 -16.72 -40.14 -17.51
C LYS A 3 -18.12 -39.53 -17.30
N MET A 4 -18.38 -38.28 -17.67
CA MET A 4 -19.70 -37.69 -17.55
C MET A 4 -20.51 -37.89 -18.84
N PRO A 5 -21.84 -38.21 -18.76
CA PRO A 5 -22.68 -38.35 -19.95
C PRO A 5 -22.79 -36.99 -20.68
N GLU A 6 -22.61 -36.99 -21.99
CA GLU A 6 -22.68 -35.77 -22.82
C GLU A 6 -24.07 -35.12 -22.73
N GLY A 7 -24.08 -33.78 -22.49
CA GLY A 7 -25.30 -32.97 -22.54
C GLY A 7 -26.08 -32.84 -21.23
N THR A 8 -25.58 -33.34 -20.11
CA THR A 8 -26.20 -33.16 -18.78
C THR A 8 -26.03 -31.74 -18.25
N GLU A 9 -26.93 -31.24 -17.41
CA GLU A 9 -26.80 -29.96 -16.73
C GLU A 9 -25.51 -29.89 -15.88
N GLU A 10 -25.11 -31.01 -15.30
CA GLU A 10 -23.84 -31.12 -14.52
C GLU A 10 -22.62 -30.94 -15.40
N GLU A 11 -22.61 -31.46 -16.65
CA GLU A 11 -21.52 -31.21 -17.60
C GLU A 11 -21.45 -29.74 -18.03
N LYS A 12 -22.58 -29.09 -18.26
CA LYS A 12 -22.62 -27.67 -18.60
C LYS A 12 -22.09 -26.79 -17.45
N ILE A 13 -22.48 -27.11 -16.22
CA ILE A 13 -21.98 -26.41 -15.02
C ILE A 13 -20.47 -26.64 -14.87
N ALA A 14 -19.98 -27.88 -15.01
CA ALA A 14 -18.56 -28.20 -14.92
C ALA A 14 -17.74 -27.47 -16.00
N LYS A 15 -18.22 -27.41 -17.25
CA LYS A 15 -17.57 -26.66 -18.33
C LYS A 15 -17.55 -25.15 -18.05
N LYS A 16 -18.62 -24.59 -17.50
CA LYS A 16 -18.70 -23.17 -17.13
C LYS A 16 -17.70 -22.83 -16.02
N VAL A 17 -17.64 -23.63 -14.97
CA VAL A 17 -16.70 -23.46 -13.84
C VAL A 17 -15.26 -23.61 -14.34
N ALA A 18 -14.98 -24.61 -15.18
CA ALA A 18 -13.64 -24.78 -15.76
C ALA A 18 -13.23 -23.58 -16.67
N GLY A 19 -14.18 -23.03 -17.43
CA GLY A 19 -13.95 -21.84 -18.25
C GLY A 19 -13.68 -20.59 -17.42
N GLN A 20 -14.41 -20.40 -16.32
CA GLN A 20 -14.15 -19.30 -15.38
C GLN A 20 -12.76 -19.42 -14.74
N HIS A 21 -12.40 -20.61 -14.26
CA HIS A 21 -11.10 -20.86 -13.65
C HIS A 21 -9.95 -20.66 -14.65
N LEU A 22 -10.13 -21.05 -15.91
CA LEU A 22 -9.13 -20.81 -16.96
C LEU A 22 -8.96 -19.30 -17.20
N ALA A 23 -10.05 -18.55 -17.31
CA ALA A 23 -9.99 -17.10 -17.51
C ALA A 23 -9.34 -16.36 -16.30
N GLU A 24 -9.59 -16.83 -15.08
CA GLU A 24 -8.90 -16.31 -13.88
C GLU A 24 -7.39 -16.59 -13.92
N MET A 25 -6.98 -17.80 -14.32
CA MET A 25 -5.57 -18.15 -14.47
C MET A 25 -4.87 -17.37 -15.59
N GLU A 26 -5.54 -17.14 -16.72
CA GLU A 26 -5.01 -16.32 -17.82
C GLU A 26 -4.83 -14.88 -17.37
N SER A 27 -5.82 -14.29 -16.70
CA SER A 27 -5.72 -12.93 -16.16
C SER A 27 -4.62 -12.79 -15.10
N GLU A 28 -4.42 -13.82 -14.25
CA GLU A 28 -3.32 -13.83 -13.27
C GLU A 28 -1.96 -13.89 -13.97
N ALA A 29 -1.82 -14.70 -15.02
CA ALA A 29 -0.59 -14.81 -15.79
C ALA A 29 -0.25 -13.52 -16.55
N ASP A 30 -1.25 -12.83 -17.10
CA ASP A 30 -1.07 -11.54 -17.77
C ASP A 30 -0.62 -10.45 -16.79
N ASN A 31 -1.19 -10.42 -15.57
CA ASN A 31 -0.75 -9.50 -14.52
C ASN A 31 0.67 -9.79 -14.05
N ASP A 32 1.03 -11.07 -13.86
CA ASP A 32 2.39 -11.48 -13.49
C ASP A 32 3.40 -11.06 -14.59
N LEU A 33 3.03 -11.16 -15.86
CA LEU A 33 3.86 -10.73 -16.98
C LEU A 33 4.06 -9.22 -17.02
N LEU A 34 2.99 -8.43 -16.75
CA LEU A 34 3.07 -6.97 -16.66
C LEU A 34 4.00 -6.54 -15.53
N ASP A 35 3.88 -7.16 -14.36
CA ASP A 35 4.74 -6.88 -13.20
C ASP A 35 6.23 -7.13 -13.52
N ILE A 36 6.55 -8.18 -14.29
CA ILE A 36 7.91 -8.50 -14.70
C ILE A 36 8.43 -7.53 -15.76
N THR A 37 7.61 -7.18 -16.76
CA THR A 37 8.03 -6.27 -17.84
C THR A 37 8.32 -4.87 -17.33
N ALA A 38 7.61 -4.40 -16.31
CA ALA A 38 7.86 -3.11 -15.68
C ALA A 38 9.26 -3.00 -15.03
N LEU A 39 9.89 -4.14 -14.68
CA LEU A 39 11.20 -4.19 -14.04
C LEU A 39 12.39 -4.22 -15.01
N ILE A 40 12.16 -4.38 -16.31
CA ILE A 40 13.22 -4.58 -17.32
C ILE A 40 14.10 -3.33 -17.44
N GLY A 41 13.50 -2.13 -17.60
CA GLY A 41 14.24 -0.86 -17.68
C GLY A 41 15.37 -0.88 -18.70
N GLY A 42 16.58 -0.53 -18.30
CA GLY A 42 17.78 -0.45 -19.15
C GLY A 42 18.18 -1.74 -19.84
N LEU A 43 17.62 -2.90 -19.45
CA LEU A 43 17.87 -4.18 -20.13
C LEU A 43 17.25 -4.26 -21.53
N TYR A 44 16.40 -3.29 -21.91
CA TYR A 44 15.92 -3.18 -23.31
C TYR A 44 17.04 -2.93 -24.33
N THR A 45 18.25 -2.56 -23.88
CA THR A 45 19.42 -2.45 -24.77
C THR A 45 20.02 -3.79 -25.18
N LEU A 46 19.62 -4.89 -24.54
CA LEU A 46 20.07 -6.24 -24.85
C LEU A 46 19.43 -6.78 -26.14
N ASP A 47 20.14 -7.70 -26.80
CA ASP A 47 19.55 -8.50 -27.87
C ASP A 47 18.46 -9.44 -27.33
N GLU A 48 17.63 -9.97 -28.25
CA GLU A 48 16.49 -10.84 -27.88
C GLU A 48 16.88 -12.05 -27.04
N THR A 49 18.06 -12.62 -27.28
CA THR A 49 18.54 -13.83 -26.59
C THR A 49 18.96 -13.52 -25.15
N ALA A 50 19.74 -12.46 -24.97
CA ALA A 50 20.19 -12.00 -23.66
C ALA A 50 19.02 -11.41 -22.84
N LEU A 51 18.07 -10.73 -23.48
CA LEU A 51 16.86 -10.25 -22.84
C LEU A 51 15.98 -11.41 -22.33
N ALA A 52 15.83 -12.48 -23.15
CA ALA A 52 15.10 -13.66 -22.74
C ALA A 52 15.80 -14.42 -21.59
N GLU A 53 17.12 -14.38 -21.50
CA GLU A 53 17.87 -14.93 -20.37
C GLU A 53 17.65 -14.10 -19.10
N ALA A 54 17.77 -12.78 -19.18
CA ALA A 54 17.45 -11.87 -18.09
C ALA A 54 16.00 -12.06 -17.60
N GLY A 55 15.04 -12.16 -18.53
CA GLY A 55 13.64 -12.41 -18.23
C GLY A 55 13.40 -13.70 -17.44
N ARG A 56 14.17 -14.76 -17.69
CA ARG A 56 14.09 -16.01 -16.91
C ARG A 56 14.51 -15.82 -15.45
N HIS A 57 15.54 -15.00 -15.18
CA HIS A 57 15.97 -14.68 -13.84
C HIS A 57 14.92 -13.84 -13.08
N TYR A 58 14.33 -12.82 -13.74
CA TYR A 58 13.23 -12.05 -13.17
C TYR A 58 12.01 -12.91 -12.85
N LEU A 59 11.62 -13.81 -13.77
CA LEU A 59 10.51 -14.73 -13.55
C LEU A 59 10.81 -15.69 -12.38
N ALA A 60 12.02 -16.21 -12.26
CA ALA A 60 12.41 -17.13 -11.20
C ALA A 60 12.41 -16.43 -9.82
N GLU A 61 12.91 -15.19 -9.77
CA GLU A 61 12.86 -14.31 -8.60
C GLU A 61 11.42 -14.02 -8.21
N TYR A 62 10.60 -13.54 -9.15
CA TYR A 62 9.19 -13.21 -8.93
C TYR A 62 8.39 -14.39 -8.39
N LEU A 63 8.51 -15.57 -9.01
CA LEU A 63 7.81 -16.77 -8.56
C LEU A 63 8.24 -17.21 -7.14
N ALA A 64 9.53 -17.08 -6.81
CA ALA A 64 10.01 -17.38 -5.46
C ALA A 64 9.46 -16.38 -4.43
N MET A 65 9.39 -15.09 -4.75
CA MET A 65 8.77 -14.06 -3.92
C MET A 65 7.25 -14.28 -3.75
N LYS A 66 6.55 -14.66 -4.83
CA LYS A 66 5.12 -15.00 -4.80
C LYS A 66 4.86 -16.22 -3.88
N GLU A 67 5.74 -17.22 -3.89
CA GLU A 67 5.63 -18.36 -2.98
C GLU A 67 5.91 -17.98 -1.51
N ILE A 68 6.89 -17.14 -1.24
CA ILE A 68 7.15 -16.60 0.11
C ILE A 68 5.91 -15.86 0.64
N ARG A 69 5.26 -15.04 -0.18
CA ARG A 69 4.02 -14.33 0.20
C ARG A 69 2.89 -15.30 0.55
N LYS A 70 2.68 -16.36 -0.28
CA LYS A 70 1.68 -17.40 0.00
C LYS A 70 1.96 -18.11 1.34
N ILE A 71 3.22 -18.42 1.61
CA ILE A 71 3.64 -19.06 2.87
C ILE A 71 3.36 -18.13 4.06
N ASN A 72 3.68 -16.85 3.96
CA ASN A 72 3.43 -15.88 5.02
C ASN A 72 1.92 -15.72 5.28
N ALA A 73 1.11 -15.59 4.23
CA ALA A 73 -0.35 -15.48 4.37
C ALA A 73 -0.96 -16.73 5.06
N GLN A 74 -0.50 -17.94 4.70
CA GLN A 74 -0.92 -19.18 5.37
C GLN A 74 -0.47 -19.23 6.84
N ALA A 75 0.74 -18.78 7.12
CA ALA A 75 1.25 -18.74 8.48
C ALA A 75 0.46 -17.77 9.36
N ASP A 76 0.12 -16.60 8.84
CA ASP A 76 -0.70 -15.59 9.53
C ASP A 76 -2.12 -16.13 9.82
N GLU A 77 -2.70 -16.88 8.88
CA GLU A 77 -3.99 -17.56 9.09
C GLU A 77 -3.90 -18.62 10.21
N PHE A 78 -2.84 -19.41 10.25
CA PHE A 78 -2.62 -20.38 11.32
C PHE A 78 -2.40 -19.69 12.68
N GLU A 79 -1.70 -18.57 12.73
CA GLU A 79 -1.51 -17.77 13.94
C GLU A 79 -2.83 -17.19 14.44
N LYS A 80 -3.65 -16.60 13.55
CA LYS A 80 -5.01 -16.10 13.86
C LYS A 80 -5.92 -17.21 14.44
N ASN A 81 -5.74 -18.45 14.00
CA ASN A 81 -6.48 -19.63 14.46
C ASN A 81 -5.84 -20.36 15.67
N GLY A 82 -4.83 -19.77 16.33
CA GLY A 82 -4.16 -20.34 17.50
C GLY A 82 -3.26 -21.55 17.20
N LYS A 83 -2.88 -21.81 15.94
CA LYS A 83 -2.08 -22.96 15.51
C LYS A 83 -0.62 -22.57 15.24
N SER A 84 0.04 -21.90 16.16
CA SER A 84 1.40 -21.35 16.01
C SER A 84 2.47 -22.40 15.62
N ALA A 85 2.34 -23.65 16.07
CA ALA A 85 3.25 -24.71 15.67
C ALA A 85 3.22 -24.99 14.15
N LYS A 86 2.02 -24.99 13.55
CA LYS A 86 1.86 -25.16 12.10
C LYS A 86 2.37 -23.96 11.31
N ALA A 87 2.19 -22.75 11.82
CA ALA A 87 2.76 -21.54 11.24
C ALA A 87 4.29 -21.63 11.17
N GLY A 88 4.94 -22.09 12.25
CA GLY A 88 6.39 -22.31 12.27
C GLY A 88 6.87 -23.38 11.28
N GLU A 89 6.10 -24.45 11.07
CA GLU A 89 6.45 -25.48 10.09
C GLU A 89 6.41 -24.95 8.65
N VAL A 90 5.39 -24.20 8.30
CA VAL A 90 5.23 -23.62 6.95
C VAL A 90 6.35 -22.60 6.67
N LYS A 91 6.70 -21.75 7.65
CA LYS A 91 7.78 -20.75 7.54
C LYS A 91 9.19 -21.35 7.35
N LYS A 92 9.42 -22.63 7.64
CA LYS A 92 10.73 -23.29 7.44
C LYS A 92 11.23 -23.29 5.99
N LYS A 93 10.34 -23.16 5.01
CA LYS A 93 10.70 -23.10 3.58
C LYS A 93 11.21 -21.71 3.15
N ILE A 94 10.90 -20.65 3.90
CA ILE A 94 11.22 -19.28 3.55
C ILE A 94 12.73 -19.05 3.36
N PRO A 95 13.63 -19.51 4.26
CA PRO A 95 15.06 -19.26 4.10
C PRO A 95 15.67 -19.84 2.82
N GLU A 96 15.15 -20.96 2.32
CA GLU A 96 15.61 -21.56 1.05
C GLU A 96 15.15 -20.72 -0.15
N LEU A 97 13.89 -20.30 -0.14
CA LEU A 97 13.34 -19.40 -1.16
C LEU A 97 14.04 -18.05 -1.16
N GLN A 98 14.35 -17.49 0.00
CA GLN A 98 15.13 -16.24 0.10
C GLN A 98 16.53 -16.36 -0.49
N LYS A 99 17.22 -17.50 -0.28
CA LYS A 99 18.51 -17.76 -0.94
C LYS A 99 18.37 -17.83 -2.45
N LYS A 100 17.29 -18.44 -2.96
CA LYS A 100 17.01 -18.48 -4.39
C LYS A 100 16.80 -17.07 -4.94
N VAL A 101 15.98 -16.25 -4.29
CA VAL A 101 15.75 -14.85 -4.65
C VAL A 101 17.08 -14.08 -4.72
N GLN A 102 17.94 -14.19 -3.70
CA GLN A 102 19.24 -13.52 -3.69
C GLN A 102 20.17 -13.98 -4.82
N ALA A 103 20.13 -15.27 -5.16
CA ALA A 103 20.93 -15.80 -6.26
C ALA A 103 20.48 -15.24 -7.62
N GLU A 104 19.16 -15.22 -7.86
CA GLU A 104 18.60 -14.67 -9.10
C GLU A 104 18.85 -13.16 -9.22
N LEU A 105 18.68 -12.38 -8.14
CA LEU A 105 19.01 -10.96 -8.11
C LEU A 105 20.48 -10.70 -8.41
N ALA A 106 21.40 -11.51 -7.89
CA ALA A 106 22.84 -11.37 -8.17
C ALA A 106 23.18 -11.62 -9.66
N GLU A 107 22.47 -12.52 -10.34
CA GLU A 107 22.65 -12.72 -11.79
C GLU A 107 22.04 -11.54 -12.59
N ILE A 108 20.87 -11.04 -12.20
CA ILE A 108 20.26 -9.84 -12.77
C ILE A 108 21.21 -8.64 -12.65
N ASP A 109 21.79 -8.41 -11.47
CA ASP A 109 22.72 -7.31 -11.23
C ASP A 109 23.97 -7.39 -12.14
N LYS A 110 24.52 -8.59 -12.35
CA LYS A 110 25.65 -8.78 -13.27
C LYS A 110 25.27 -8.42 -14.71
N ILE A 111 24.09 -8.86 -15.16
CA ILE A 111 23.59 -8.52 -16.49
C ILE A 111 23.41 -7.02 -16.61
N ARG A 112 22.80 -6.36 -15.62
CA ARG A 112 22.60 -4.90 -15.59
C ARG A 112 23.92 -4.12 -15.60
N ASP A 113 24.92 -4.55 -14.83
CA ASP A 113 26.22 -3.89 -14.79
C ASP A 113 26.94 -3.95 -16.15
N ASN A 114 26.73 -5.00 -16.94
CA ASN A 114 27.24 -5.09 -18.28
C ASN A 114 26.50 -4.13 -19.24
N CYS A 115 25.18 -3.93 -19.06
CA CYS A 115 24.36 -3.04 -19.88
C CYS A 115 24.62 -1.55 -19.61
N LYS A 116 25.08 -1.16 -18.42
CA LYS A 116 25.38 0.23 -18.06
C LYS A 116 26.39 0.93 -18.99
N LYS A 117 27.08 0.18 -19.82
CA LYS A 117 28.04 0.72 -20.81
C LYS A 117 27.38 1.17 -22.12
N ASP A 118 26.12 0.83 -22.32
CA ASP A 118 25.33 1.20 -23.48
C ASP A 118 24.83 2.64 -23.35
N GLU A 119 24.90 3.42 -24.44
CA GLU A 119 24.51 4.84 -24.44
C GLU A 119 23.01 5.04 -24.19
N ASP A 120 22.17 4.09 -24.59
CA ASP A 120 20.72 4.13 -24.42
C ASP A 120 20.25 3.55 -23.07
N PHE A 121 21.14 2.99 -22.24
CA PHE A 121 20.77 2.35 -20.97
C PHE A 121 19.96 3.29 -20.06
N GLU A 122 20.46 4.48 -19.81
CA GLU A 122 19.81 5.47 -18.91
C GLU A 122 18.43 5.89 -19.41
N LYS A 123 18.23 5.99 -20.74
CA LYS A 123 16.96 6.34 -21.35
C LYS A 123 15.86 5.33 -21.03
N TYR A 124 16.19 4.04 -21.04
CA TYR A 124 15.24 2.98 -20.69
C TYR A 124 15.17 2.74 -19.17
N GLU A 125 16.28 2.95 -18.44
CA GLU A 125 16.31 2.77 -17.00
C GLU A 125 15.37 3.73 -16.24
N VAL A 126 15.24 4.97 -16.73
CA VAL A 126 14.27 5.94 -16.20
C VAL A 126 12.81 5.46 -16.31
N GLN A 127 12.52 4.54 -17.23
CA GLN A 127 11.19 3.97 -17.43
C GLN A 127 10.92 2.74 -16.53
N LYS A 128 11.92 2.27 -15.81
CA LYS A 128 11.78 1.16 -14.90
C LYS A 128 10.84 1.54 -13.76
N ASP A 129 9.84 0.69 -13.51
CA ASP A 129 8.93 0.83 -12.37
C ASP A 129 9.50 0.08 -11.15
N ASP A 130 10.15 0.83 -10.28
CA ASP A 130 10.62 0.32 -8.98
C ASP A 130 9.56 0.50 -7.88
N GLY A 131 8.32 0.79 -8.27
CA GLY A 131 7.19 1.02 -7.38
C GLY A 131 6.85 -0.21 -6.53
N ILE A 132 6.19 0.06 -5.41
CA ILE A 132 5.66 -1.01 -4.55
C ILE A 132 4.29 -1.42 -5.06
N ASN A 133 4.12 -2.67 -5.51
CA ASN A 133 2.80 -3.19 -5.88
C ASN A 133 1.95 -3.39 -4.62
N LEU A 134 1.00 -2.47 -4.39
CA LEU A 134 0.15 -2.43 -3.20
C LEU A 134 -0.75 -3.67 -3.05
N ALA A 135 -1.16 -4.28 -4.19
CA ALA A 135 -2.02 -5.46 -4.19
C ALA A 135 -1.29 -6.73 -3.68
N ASN A 136 0.03 -6.74 -3.77
CA ASN A 136 0.87 -7.88 -3.39
C ASN A 136 1.44 -7.79 -1.97
N LEU A 137 1.12 -6.72 -1.21
CA LEU A 137 1.64 -6.54 0.15
C LEU A 137 0.99 -7.48 1.15
N THR A 138 1.79 -8.02 2.06
CA THR A 138 1.29 -8.72 3.25
C THR A 138 0.62 -7.76 4.23
N ASP A 139 -0.23 -8.27 5.13
CA ASP A 139 -0.85 -7.46 6.21
C ASP A 139 0.18 -6.68 7.06
N ALA A 140 1.37 -7.23 7.27
CA ALA A 140 2.43 -6.60 8.05
C ALA A 140 3.07 -5.43 7.29
N GLU A 141 3.41 -5.62 6.01
CA GLU A 141 3.95 -4.59 5.12
C GLU A 141 2.92 -3.47 4.90
N MET A 142 1.66 -3.83 4.63
CA MET A 142 0.57 -2.87 4.49
C MET A 142 0.36 -2.06 5.78
N ARG A 143 0.48 -2.68 6.96
CA ARG A 143 0.39 -1.96 8.24
C ARG A 143 1.49 -0.92 8.40
N TYR A 144 2.70 -1.24 7.96
CA TYR A 144 3.82 -0.31 7.97
C TYR A 144 3.58 0.84 6.97
N LEU A 145 3.17 0.51 5.75
CA LEU A 145 2.91 1.49 4.70
C LEU A 145 1.76 2.44 5.02
N ARG A 146 0.73 1.99 5.76
CA ARG A 146 -0.40 2.84 6.19
C ARG A 146 0.01 4.05 7.02
N ARG A 147 1.20 4.08 7.59
CA ARG A 147 1.73 5.29 8.21
C ARG A 147 2.09 6.33 7.15
N ASP A 148 2.78 5.90 6.11
CA ASP A 148 3.32 6.78 5.07
C ASP A 148 2.27 7.15 4.02
N LEU A 149 1.26 6.29 3.81
CA LEU A 149 0.16 6.48 2.86
C LEU A 149 -1.16 6.64 3.61
N GLN A 150 -1.75 7.83 3.55
CA GLN A 150 -3.04 8.13 4.19
C GLN A 150 -4.11 8.48 3.18
N LEU A 151 -5.38 8.21 3.54
CA LEU A 151 -6.54 8.48 2.71
C LEU A 151 -7.50 9.43 3.44
N ILE A 152 -7.88 10.53 2.77
CA ILE A 152 -8.94 11.44 3.21
C ILE A 152 -10.19 11.06 2.42
N PHE A 153 -11.20 10.54 3.11
CA PHE A 153 -12.43 10.03 2.50
C PHE A 153 -13.38 11.15 2.06
N GLN A 154 -14.18 10.86 1.04
CA GLN A 154 -15.22 11.73 0.50
C GLN A 154 -16.28 12.09 1.53
N ASP A 155 -16.78 11.11 2.29
CA ASP A 155 -17.83 11.31 3.29
C ASP A 155 -17.26 11.48 4.70
N PRO A 156 -17.29 12.72 5.25
CA PRO A 156 -16.81 12.97 6.61
C PRO A 156 -17.73 12.39 7.69
N TYR A 157 -18.96 11.96 7.36
CA TYR A 157 -19.89 11.39 8.33
C TYR A 157 -19.58 9.93 8.61
N SER A 158 -19.41 9.13 7.57
CA SER A 158 -19.14 7.68 7.70
C SER A 158 -17.70 7.38 8.11
N SER A 159 -16.76 8.30 7.81
CA SER A 159 -15.34 8.11 8.07
C SER A 159 -14.91 8.29 9.52
N LEU A 160 -15.76 8.90 10.38
CA LEU A 160 -15.46 9.18 11.78
C LEU A 160 -16.32 8.32 12.71
N ASN A 161 -15.70 7.66 13.68
CA ASN A 161 -16.43 6.89 14.69
C ASN A 161 -17.22 7.84 15.62
N PRO A 162 -18.58 7.80 15.62
CA PRO A 162 -19.40 8.74 16.39
C PRO A 162 -19.32 8.54 17.91
N ARG A 163 -18.74 7.42 18.37
CA ARG A 163 -18.57 7.09 19.79
C ARG A 163 -17.24 7.56 20.37
N MET A 164 -16.36 8.09 19.54
CA MET A 164 -15.05 8.60 19.93
C MET A 164 -15.04 10.13 19.94
N THR A 165 -14.30 10.73 20.85
CA THR A 165 -14.05 12.17 20.84
C THR A 165 -13.05 12.53 19.72
N VAL A 166 -12.98 13.81 19.34
CA VAL A 166 -12.03 14.31 18.33
C VAL A 166 -10.60 13.92 18.70
N GLY A 167 -10.19 14.13 19.94
CA GLY A 167 -8.86 13.75 20.41
C GLY A 167 -8.59 12.26 20.31
N GLN A 168 -9.60 11.40 20.56
CA GLN A 168 -9.47 9.95 20.41
C GLN A 168 -9.34 9.54 18.93
N ILE A 169 -10.10 10.17 18.04
CA ILE A 169 -10.07 9.89 16.60
C ILE A 169 -8.69 10.23 16.03
N ILE A 170 -8.14 11.40 16.34
CA ILE A 170 -6.81 11.83 15.87
C ILE A 170 -5.72 10.99 16.54
N GLY A 171 -5.86 10.70 17.83
CA GLY A 171 -4.88 9.94 18.63
C GLY A 171 -4.82 8.45 18.31
N GLU A 172 -5.87 7.86 17.70
CA GLU A 172 -5.91 6.43 17.38
C GLU A 172 -4.74 6.02 16.45
N GLY A 173 -4.51 6.78 15.39
CA GLY A 173 -3.39 6.56 14.46
C GLY A 173 -2.03 6.70 15.13
N LEU A 174 -1.88 7.68 16.01
CA LEU A 174 -0.63 7.91 16.75
C LEU A 174 -0.26 6.72 17.65
N MET A 175 -1.25 6.11 18.30
CA MET A 175 -1.06 4.91 19.12
C MET A 175 -0.84 3.66 18.27
N ALA A 176 -1.60 3.49 17.19
CA ALA A 176 -1.51 2.33 16.31
C ALA A 176 -0.14 2.20 15.65
N HIS A 177 0.50 3.32 15.31
CA HIS A 177 1.84 3.40 14.74
C HIS A 177 2.96 3.60 15.77
N ASN A 178 2.66 3.51 17.08
CA ASN A 178 3.61 3.65 18.19
C ASN A 178 4.37 4.99 18.21
N ILE A 179 3.77 6.07 17.68
CA ILE A 179 4.34 7.43 17.73
C ILE A 179 4.26 7.95 19.17
N PHE A 180 3.13 7.71 19.85
CA PHE A 180 2.95 7.97 21.27
C PHE A 180 2.44 6.73 22.00
N LYS A 181 2.80 6.59 23.27
CA LYS A 181 2.25 5.57 24.17
C LYS A 181 0.90 6.03 24.74
N LYS A 182 0.03 5.07 25.07
CA LYS A 182 -1.25 5.37 25.72
C LYS A 182 -1.02 6.09 27.04
N GLY A 183 -1.62 7.28 27.18
CA GLY A 183 -1.50 8.10 28.40
C GLY A 183 -0.29 9.02 28.44
N ASP A 184 0.46 9.17 27.33
CA ASP A 184 1.52 10.16 27.23
C ASP A 184 0.91 11.58 27.22
N PRO A 185 1.26 12.45 28.18
CA PRO A 185 0.72 13.81 28.24
C PRO A 185 1.07 14.65 27.00
N LYS A 186 2.24 14.41 26.38
CA LYS A 186 2.66 15.11 25.16
C LYS A 186 1.79 14.82 23.97
N MET A 187 1.11 13.66 23.95
CA MET A 187 0.20 13.29 22.87
C MET A 187 -1.00 14.25 22.79
N GLN A 188 -1.51 14.71 23.91
CA GLN A 188 -2.64 15.65 23.95
C GLN A 188 -2.24 17.02 23.39
N ASP A 189 -1.08 17.54 23.80
CA ASP A 189 -0.53 18.80 23.31
C ASP A 189 -0.31 18.74 21.78
N TYR A 190 0.27 17.64 21.31
CA TYR A 190 0.48 17.40 19.89
C TYR A 190 -0.84 17.33 19.08
N ILE A 191 -1.88 16.66 19.61
CA ILE A 191 -3.19 16.61 18.98
C ILE A 191 -3.80 18.02 18.88
N MET A 192 -3.69 18.82 19.93
CA MET A 192 -4.19 20.21 19.93
C MET A 192 -3.46 21.05 18.89
N GLU A 193 -2.14 20.92 18.75
CA GLU A 193 -1.36 21.60 17.71
C GLU A 193 -1.83 21.23 16.30
N ILE A 194 -2.00 19.93 16.01
CA ILE A 194 -2.52 19.47 14.71
C ILE A 194 -3.93 19.98 14.45
N MET A 195 -4.80 20.01 15.45
CA MET A 195 -6.15 20.57 15.33
C MET A 195 -6.10 22.05 14.93
N GLU A 196 -5.25 22.84 15.56
CA GLU A 196 -5.08 24.25 15.26
C GLU A 196 -4.54 24.47 13.85
N LYS A 197 -3.54 23.69 13.40
CA LYS A 197 -3.05 23.70 12.01
C LYS A 197 -4.16 23.39 11.00
N CYS A 198 -5.13 22.54 11.37
CA CYS A 198 -6.29 22.25 10.55
C CYS A 198 -7.45 23.23 10.70
N GLY A 199 -7.27 24.34 11.42
CA GLY A 199 -8.30 25.36 11.66
C GLY A 199 -9.44 24.89 12.57
N LEU A 200 -9.15 23.95 13.50
CA LEU A 200 -10.04 23.50 14.56
C LEU A 200 -9.54 24.06 15.90
N ALA A 201 -10.43 24.66 16.67
CA ALA A 201 -10.05 25.13 17.99
C ALA A 201 -9.69 23.97 18.94
N SER A 202 -8.58 24.09 19.65
CA SER A 202 -8.03 23.06 20.54
C SER A 202 -9.00 22.60 21.64
N TYR A 203 -9.88 23.50 22.15
CA TYR A 203 -10.89 23.13 23.15
C TYR A 203 -11.97 22.18 22.64
N PHE A 204 -12.02 21.87 21.34
CA PHE A 204 -12.92 20.86 20.76
C PHE A 204 -12.44 19.43 20.96
N ILE A 205 -11.26 19.20 21.50
CA ILE A 205 -10.63 17.88 21.63
C ILE A 205 -11.53 16.83 22.34
N HIS A 206 -12.39 17.25 23.27
CA HIS A 206 -13.31 16.38 24.02
C HIS A 206 -14.70 16.25 23.40
N ARG A 207 -14.98 16.95 22.28
CA ARG A 207 -16.28 16.87 21.61
C ARG A 207 -16.39 15.66 20.70
N TYR A 208 -17.64 15.30 20.39
CA TYR A 208 -17.96 14.18 19.51
C TYR A 208 -18.27 14.66 18.09
N PRO A 209 -18.03 13.85 17.02
CA PRO A 209 -18.24 14.23 15.64
C PRO A 209 -19.63 14.80 15.31
N HIS A 210 -20.68 14.28 15.94
CA HIS A 210 -22.05 14.74 15.69
C HIS A 210 -22.31 16.21 16.12
N GLN A 211 -21.43 16.82 16.90
CA GLN A 211 -21.52 18.21 17.37
C GLN A 211 -20.88 19.23 16.40
N PHE A 212 -20.44 18.76 15.22
CA PHE A 212 -19.71 19.56 14.24
C PHE A 212 -20.45 19.67 12.91
N SER A 213 -20.23 20.78 12.18
CA SER A 213 -20.66 20.92 10.79
C SER A 213 -19.91 19.97 9.85
N GLY A 214 -20.42 19.77 8.62
CA GLY A 214 -19.77 18.93 7.60
C GLY A 214 -18.32 19.35 7.35
N GLY A 215 -18.07 20.64 7.15
CA GLY A 215 -16.70 21.17 6.93
C GLY A 215 -15.77 20.99 8.14
N GLN A 216 -16.31 21.13 9.36
CA GLN A 216 -15.51 20.85 10.56
C GLN A 216 -15.18 19.36 10.71
N ARG A 217 -16.09 18.45 10.36
CA ARG A 217 -15.82 17.00 10.34
C ARG A 217 -14.77 16.64 9.30
N GLN A 218 -14.81 17.29 8.13
CA GLN A 218 -13.77 17.12 7.12
C GLN A 218 -12.41 17.55 7.66
N ARG A 219 -12.31 18.67 8.38
CA ARG A 219 -11.07 19.11 9.05
C ARG A 219 -10.59 18.10 10.10
N ILE A 220 -11.50 17.44 10.83
CA ILE A 220 -11.15 16.35 11.75
C ILE A 220 -10.55 15.17 10.99
N GLY A 221 -11.12 14.78 9.86
CA GLY A 221 -10.60 13.73 8.98
C GLY A 221 -9.20 14.06 8.44
N ILE A 222 -8.99 15.31 8.02
CA ILE A 222 -7.68 15.83 7.59
C ILE A 222 -6.68 15.77 8.75
N ALA A 223 -7.05 16.28 9.92
CA ALA A 223 -6.20 16.26 11.12
C ALA A 223 -5.79 14.82 11.51
N ARG A 224 -6.72 13.86 11.44
CA ARG A 224 -6.45 12.44 11.67
C ARG A 224 -5.40 11.90 10.71
N SER A 225 -5.54 12.18 9.43
CA SER A 225 -4.63 11.68 8.40
C SER A 225 -3.23 12.31 8.50
N LEU A 226 -3.14 13.60 8.79
CA LEU A 226 -1.86 14.32 8.89
C LEU A 226 -1.12 14.08 10.21
N ALA A 227 -1.82 13.67 11.28
CA ALA A 227 -1.22 13.46 12.59
C ALA A 227 -0.08 12.42 12.60
N VAL A 228 -0.11 11.45 11.69
CA VAL A 228 0.92 10.40 11.58
C VAL A 228 2.12 10.78 10.72
N HIS A 229 2.20 12.03 10.23
CA HIS A 229 3.21 12.54 9.30
C HIS A 229 3.36 11.66 8.05
N PRO A 230 2.31 11.55 7.23
CA PRO A 230 2.35 10.73 6.02
C PRO A 230 3.26 11.35 4.96
N LYS A 231 3.94 10.51 4.17
CA LYS A 231 4.67 10.94 2.98
C LYS A 231 3.76 11.21 1.78
N PHE A 232 2.60 10.53 1.75
CA PHE A 232 1.65 10.63 0.65
C PHE A 232 0.21 10.62 1.17
N VAL A 233 -0.61 11.55 0.68
CA VAL A 233 -2.03 11.67 1.05
C VAL A 233 -2.88 11.58 -0.21
N VAL A 234 -3.77 10.60 -0.27
CA VAL A 234 -4.80 10.47 -1.31
C VAL A 234 -6.06 11.19 -0.83
N CYS A 235 -6.59 12.07 -1.65
CA CYS A 235 -7.85 12.76 -1.38
C CYS A 235 -8.92 12.20 -2.32
N ASP A 236 -9.85 11.43 -1.78
CA ASP A 236 -10.98 10.88 -2.52
C ASP A 236 -12.13 11.89 -2.45
N GLU A 237 -12.24 12.75 -3.49
CA GLU A 237 -13.25 13.82 -3.57
C GLU A 237 -13.50 14.56 -2.24
N ALA A 238 -12.43 14.83 -1.49
CA ALA A 238 -12.47 15.29 -0.10
C ALA A 238 -13.29 16.57 0.14
N VAL A 239 -13.78 17.22 -0.91
CA VAL A 239 -14.53 18.45 -0.85
C VAL A 239 -15.86 18.41 -1.63
N SER A 240 -16.18 17.35 -2.37
CA SER A 240 -17.35 17.31 -3.28
C SER A 240 -18.71 17.46 -2.56
N ALA A 241 -18.79 16.98 -1.33
CA ALA A 241 -20.00 17.05 -0.50
C ALA A 241 -20.15 18.35 0.32
N LEU A 242 -19.27 19.33 0.12
CA LEU A 242 -19.22 20.57 0.88
C LEU A 242 -19.67 21.76 0.03
N ASP A 243 -20.15 22.83 0.67
CA ASP A 243 -20.46 24.10 0.01
C ASP A 243 -19.20 24.72 -0.61
N VAL A 244 -19.33 25.41 -1.76
CA VAL A 244 -18.22 26.00 -2.54
C VAL A 244 -17.28 26.86 -1.69
N SER A 245 -17.83 27.62 -0.74
CA SER A 245 -17.04 28.45 0.20
C SER A 245 -16.15 27.60 1.10
N ILE A 246 -16.66 26.46 1.59
CA ILE A 246 -15.92 25.52 2.45
C ILE A 246 -14.92 24.73 1.62
N GLN A 247 -15.26 24.35 0.38
CA GLN A 247 -14.33 23.69 -0.54
C GLN A 247 -13.04 24.50 -0.71
N SER A 248 -13.18 25.80 -1.02
CA SER A 248 -12.02 26.69 -1.18
C SER A 248 -11.16 26.76 0.08
N GLN A 249 -11.78 26.80 1.25
CA GLN A 249 -11.04 26.82 2.54
C GLN A 249 -10.28 25.53 2.79
N ILE A 250 -10.86 24.37 2.45
CA ILE A 250 -10.20 23.07 2.62
C ILE A 250 -9.05 22.90 1.63
N ILE A 251 -9.24 23.31 0.37
CA ILE A 251 -8.19 23.25 -0.66
C ILE A 251 -7.00 24.13 -0.25
N ASN A 252 -7.26 25.37 0.16
CA ASN A 252 -6.18 26.25 0.62
C ASN A 252 -5.47 25.67 1.85
N LEU A 253 -6.21 25.12 2.81
CA LEU A 253 -5.61 24.44 3.97
C LEU A 253 -4.66 23.31 3.55
N LEU A 254 -5.06 22.46 2.60
CA LEU A 254 -4.21 21.35 2.12
C LEU A 254 -2.97 21.88 1.38
N LEU A 255 -3.08 22.97 0.62
CA LEU A 255 -1.95 23.61 -0.04
C LEU A 255 -0.97 24.21 0.97
N ASP A 256 -1.47 24.95 1.97
CA ASP A 256 -0.65 25.54 3.03
C ASP A 256 0.11 24.45 3.82
N LEU A 257 -0.56 23.34 4.13
CA LEU A 257 0.05 22.22 4.85
C LEU A 257 1.10 21.47 4.00
N LYS A 258 0.89 21.41 2.68
CA LYS A 258 1.88 20.86 1.75
C LYS A 258 3.15 21.72 1.73
N GLU A 259 3.02 23.05 1.64
CA GLU A 259 4.16 23.96 1.63
C GLU A 259 4.95 23.91 2.95
N GLN A 260 4.27 23.91 4.09
CA GLN A 260 4.90 23.80 5.41
C GLN A 260 5.67 22.49 5.59
N ASN A 261 5.18 21.37 5.06
CA ASN A 261 5.89 20.08 5.13
C ASN A 261 7.13 20.06 4.23
N HIS A 262 7.09 20.69 3.05
CA HIS A 262 8.27 20.82 2.17
C HIS A 262 9.37 21.73 2.77
N GLU A 263 9.01 22.78 3.47
CA GLU A 263 9.99 23.61 4.18
C GLU A 263 10.66 22.88 5.34
N SER A 264 9.91 22.03 6.07
CA SER A 264 10.47 21.25 7.18
C SER A 264 11.45 20.14 6.73
N GLU A 265 11.25 19.56 5.54
CA GLU A 265 12.17 18.58 4.94
C GLU A 265 13.46 19.26 4.43
N ALA A 266 13.38 20.47 3.90
CA ALA A 266 14.53 21.22 3.43
C ALA A 266 15.49 21.65 4.56
N ASP A 267 14.96 21.89 5.77
CA ASP A 267 15.75 22.25 6.95
C ASP A 267 16.46 21.04 7.61
N HIS A 268 15.99 19.81 7.35
CA HIS A 268 16.64 18.57 7.85
C HIS A 268 17.76 18.05 6.94
N CYS A 269 17.91 18.61 5.73
CA CYS A 269 18.96 18.28 4.76
C CYS A 269 20.13 19.27 4.74
N ARG A 270 20.24 20.13 5.72
CA ARG A 270 21.41 21.00 5.99
C ARG A 270 22.07 20.56 7.31
#